data_c45f5bb1f6c1acfbc382d541fca09bfb
#
_entry.id   c45f5bb1f6c1acfbc382d541fca09bfb
#
_cell.length_a   1.000
_cell.length_b   1.000
_cell.length_c   1.000
_cell.angle_alpha   90.00
_cell.angle_beta   90.00
_cell.angle_gamma   90.00
#
_symmetry.space_group_name_H-M   'P 1'
#
loop_
_entity.id
_entity.type
_entity.pdbx_description
1 polymer ?
#
loop_
_entity_poly.entity_id
_entity_poly.type
_entity_poly.pdbx_seq_one_letter_code
_entity_poly.pdbx_strand_id
1 'polypeptide(L)'
;MERDLSAQLTIALEKSVDVGKYPKSTIDVFVSVLDCEGGIGDVGGGKDGGVEVGLMGVVAGAISCASAAIADAGIECFDLVAGGVAGLILEQGGVGHEGEGMEVGENICDARHGEKKKRGIALALDPSPTDGYTILAAAAVGYMAARDELTLVWTKGSMGREGDGTDEMERLLDGAIIAATSVRLVINEAVKERLLLGLKEMGLVGGKAGGSDGDRAMG
;
A
#
# COMPACT_ATOMS: atom_id res chain seq x y z
N MET A 1 -19.74 7.18 -6.93
CA MET A 1 -18.28 7.21 -6.72
C MET A 1 -17.90 7.54 -5.27
N GLU A 2 -18.15 8.75 -4.73
CA GLU A 2 -17.78 9.08 -3.33
C GLU A 2 -18.40 8.12 -2.29
N ARG A 3 -19.66 7.75 -2.43
CA ARG A 3 -20.32 6.79 -1.53
C ARG A 3 -19.68 5.41 -1.57
N ASP A 4 -19.21 4.98 -2.72
CA ASP A 4 -18.57 3.67 -2.87
C ASP A 4 -17.19 3.66 -2.21
N LEU A 5 -16.43 4.76 -2.35
CA LEU A 5 -15.14 4.93 -1.67
C LEU A 5 -15.29 4.99 -0.15
N SER A 6 -16.28 5.74 0.34
CA SER A 6 -16.59 5.81 1.77
C SER A 6 -16.95 4.43 2.33
N ALA A 7 -17.75 3.63 1.60
CA ALA A 7 -18.08 2.27 2.01
C ALA A 7 -16.84 1.36 2.06
N GLN A 8 -15.95 1.46 1.06
CA GLN A 8 -14.70 0.69 1.05
C GLN A 8 -13.79 1.05 2.23
N LEU A 9 -13.63 2.35 2.53
CA LEU A 9 -12.86 2.82 3.68
C LEU A 9 -13.46 2.34 5.00
N THR A 10 -14.78 2.41 5.15
CA THR A 10 -15.47 1.93 6.35
C THR A 10 -15.20 0.44 6.56
N ILE A 11 -15.37 -0.39 5.53
CA ILE A 11 -15.11 -1.84 5.58
C ILE A 11 -13.65 -2.11 5.98
N ALA A 12 -12.71 -1.35 5.39
CA ALA A 12 -11.28 -1.53 5.65
C ALA A 12 -10.90 -1.20 7.09
N LEU A 13 -11.51 -0.17 7.70
CA LEU A 13 -11.12 0.36 9.01
C LEU A 13 -11.93 -0.22 10.17
N GLU A 14 -13.19 -0.59 9.95
CA GLU A 14 -14.08 -1.07 11.01
C GLU A 14 -13.50 -2.26 11.78
N LYS A 15 -12.83 -3.19 11.08
CA LYS A 15 -12.22 -4.37 11.68
C LYS A 15 -10.96 -4.05 12.50
N SER A 16 -10.34 -2.91 12.28
CA SER A 16 -9.13 -2.51 12.99
C SER A 16 -9.39 -1.89 14.35
N VAL A 17 -10.56 -1.28 14.53
CA VAL A 17 -10.93 -0.55 15.75
C VAL A 17 -11.64 -1.46 16.75
N ASP A 18 -11.27 -1.35 18.01
CA ASP A 18 -12.02 -2.03 19.10
C ASP A 18 -13.30 -1.25 19.43
N VAL A 19 -14.32 -1.42 18.58
CA VAL A 19 -15.62 -0.76 18.70
C VAL A 19 -16.31 -1.09 20.02
N GLY A 20 -15.98 -2.25 20.62
CA GLY A 20 -16.54 -2.67 21.91
C GLY A 20 -16.25 -1.72 23.06
N LYS A 21 -15.16 -0.94 22.96
CA LYS A 21 -14.78 0.09 23.94
C LYS A 21 -15.54 1.41 23.80
N TYR A 22 -16.24 1.59 22.68
CA TYR A 22 -16.94 2.83 22.34
C TYR A 22 -18.44 2.63 22.09
N PRO A 23 -19.22 1.95 22.98
CA PRO A 23 -20.56 1.46 22.68
C PRO A 23 -21.62 2.55 22.45
N LYS A 24 -21.29 3.82 22.75
CA LYS A 24 -22.21 4.98 22.60
C LYS A 24 -21.57 6.12 21.80
N SER A 25 -20.45 5.86 21.13
CA SER A 25 -19.70 6.87 20.39
C SER A 25 -19.68 6.51 18.91
N THR A 26 -19.63 7.52 18.07
CA THR A 26 -19.38 7.38 16.63
C THR A 26 -17.96 7.87 16.34
N ILE A 27 -17.27 7.17 15.50
CA ILE A 27 -15.94 7.56 15.00
C ILE A 27 -16.13 8.00 13.56
N ASP A 28 -16.00 9.30 13.32
CA ASP A 28 -16.09 9.88 11.99
C ASP A 28 -14.68 10.17 11.46
N VAL A 29 -14.35 9.62 10.29
CA VAL A 29 -13.06 9.81 9.63
C VAL A 29 -13.27 10.61 8.34
N PHE A 30 -12.62 11.76 8.25
CA PHE A 30 -12.66 12.64 7.08
C PHE A 30 -11.35 12.52 6.31
N VAL A 31 -11.42 12.13 5.04
CA VAL A 31 -10.26 12.02 4.16
C VAL A 31 -10.38 13.06 3.05
N SER A 32 -9.36 13.92 2.92
CA SER A 32 -9.26 14.89 1.83
C SER A 32 -8.10 14.51 0.93
N VAL A 33 -8.39 14.24 -0.33
CA VAL A 33 -7.36 14.00 -1.34
C VAL A 33 -6.94 15.36 -1.91
N LEU A 34 -5.70 15.76 -1.64
CA LEU A 34 -5.16 17.07 -2.07
C LEU A 34 -4.59 16.98 -3.48
N ASP A 35 -3.97 15.86 -3.81
CA ASP A 35 -3.36 15.62 -5.11
C ASP A 35 -3.29 14.12 -5.38
N CYS A 36 -3.35 13.72 -6.64
CA CYS A 36 -3.18 12.34 -7.08
C CYS A 36 -2.61 12.29 -8.50
N GLU A 37 -1.72 11.35 -8.75
CA GLU A 37 -1.20 11.12 -10.09
C GLU A 37 -2.33 10.69 -11.05
N GLY A 38 -2.34 11.28 -12.25
CA GLY A 38 -3.32 10.97 -13.30
C GLY A 38 -4.69 11.64 -13.14
N GLY A 39 -4.91 12.41 -12.04
CA GLY A 39 -6.18 13.14 -11.81
C GLY A 39 -7.36 12.22 -11.48
N ILE A 40 -8.16 12.59 -10.46
CA ILE A 40 -9.41 11.87 -10.10
C ILE A 40 -10.45 11.91 -11.24
N GLY A 41 -10.29 12.84 -12.19
CA GLY A 41 -11.23 13.06 -13.31
C GLY A 41 -10.88 12.34 -14.60
N ASP A 42 -9.67 11.81 -14.73
CA ASP A 42 -9.26 11.04 -15.93
C ASP A 42 -9.68 9.56 -15.78
N VAL A 43 -10.94 9.37 -15.41
CA VAL A 43 -11.65 8.08 -15.30
C VAL A 43 -11.97 7.52 -16.69
N GLY A 44 -11.31 8.05 -17.72
CA GLY A 44 -11.38 7.54 -19.08
C GLY A 44 -10.42 6.39 -19.22
N GLY A 45 -10.92 5.16 -19.19
CA GLY A 45 -10.14 3.98 -19.53
C GLY A 45 -9.20 4.30 -20.68
N GLY A 46 -7.89 4.04 -20.50
CA GLY A 46 -6.90 4.26 -21.54
C GLY A 46 -7.45 3.74 -22.87
N LYS A 47 -7.17 4.38 -23.96
CA LYS A 47 -7.69 4.08 -25.31
C LYS A 47 -7.58 2.59 -25.68
N ASP A 48 -6.88 1.80 -24.87
CA ASP A 48 -6.61 0.37 -25.05
C ASP A 48 -7.26 -0.54 -23.98
N GLY A 49 -8.24 -0.06 -23.20
CA GLY A 49 -9.00 -0.89 -22.26
C GLY A 49 -8.23 -1.30 -20.99
N GLY A 50 -7.17 -0.58 -20.63
CA GLY A 50 -6.39 -0.82 -19.42
C GLY A 50 -7.17 -0.55 -18.12
N VAL A 51 -6.72 -1.15 -17.02
CA VAL A 51 -7.32 -1.00 -15.69
C VAL A 51 -6.94 0.35 -15.09
N GLU A 52 -7.92 1.07 -14.57
CA GLU A 52 -7.69 2.32 -13.82
C GLU A 52 -7.10 2.01 -12.44
N VAL A 53 -5.81 2.27 -12.27
CA VAL A 53 -5.09 2.02 -11.03
C VAL A 53 -5.10 3.23 -10.10
N GLY A 54 -5.18 4.44 -10.66
CA GLY A 54 -5.12 5.67 -9.87
C GLY A 54 -6.11 5.72 -8.71
N LEU A 55 -7.36 5.29 -8.94
CA LEU A 55 -8.36 5.22 -7.88
C LEU A 55 -8.02 4.19 -6.80
N MET A 56 -7.40 3.06 -7.18
CA MET A 56 -6.95 2.04 -6.23
C MET A 56 -5.83 2.57 -5.34
N GLY A 57 -4.88 3.32 -5.93
CA GLY A 57 -3.82 4.01 -5.17
C GLY A 57 -4.38 5.02 -4.18
N VAL A 58 -5.38 5.82 -4.59
CA VAL A 58 -6.06 6.76 -3.70
C VAL A 58 -6.73 6.04 -2.52
N VAL A 59 -7.42 4.91 -2.77
CA VAL A 59 -8.05 4.13 -1.69
C VAL A 59 -7.01 3.54 -0.75
N ALA A 60 -5.93 2.97 -1.26
CA ALA A 60 -4.85 2.41 -0.46
C ALA A 60 -4.17 3.48 0.42
N GLY A 61 -3.88 4.66 -0.17
CA GLY A 61 -3.35 5.80 0.56
C GLY A 61 -4.32 6.31 1.63
N ALA A 62 -5.62 6.41 1.31
CA ALA A 62 -6.65 6.84 2.23
C ALA A 62 -6.80 5.88 3.43
N ILE A 63 -6.76 4.56 3.20
CA ILE A 63 -6.77 3.55 4.27
C ILE A 63 -5.58 3.76 5.21
N SER A 64 -4.39 3.90 4.66
CA SER A 64 -3.15 4.08 5.42
C SER A 64 -3.17 5.35 6.26
N CYS A 65 -3.55 6.48 5.65
CA CYS A 65 -3.66 7.77 6.33
C CYS A 65 -4.73 7.77 7.43
N ALA A 66 -5.91 7.20 7.13
CA ALA A 66 -7.01 7.10 8.10
C ALA A 66 -6.63 6.22 9.29
N SER A 67 -5.99 5.08 9.05
CA SER A 67 -5.51 4.19 10.11
C SER A 67 -4.47 4.88 11.01
N ALA A 68 -3.53 5.62 10.43
CA ALA A 68 -2.55 6.41 11.17
C ALA A 68 -3.21 7.52 12.01
N ALA A 69 -4.22 8.22 11.45
CA ALA A 69 -4.96 9.26 12.14
C ALA A 69 -5.78 8.72 13.33
N ILE A 70 -6.40 7.55 13.18
CA ILE A 70 -7.11 6.86 14.27
C ILE A 70 -6.15 6.53 15.42
N ALA A 71 -4.95 6.03 15.10
CA ALA A 71 -3.92 5.75 16.10
C ALA A 71 -3.39 7.03 16.77
N ASP A 72 -3.15 8.11 16.01
CA ASP A 72 -2.69 9.40 16.56
C ASP A 72 -3.76 10.05 17.46
N ALA A 73 -5.04 9.83 17.17
CA ALA A 73 -6.16 10.24 18.01
C ALA A 73 -6.28 9.44 19.33
N GLY A 74 -5.45 8.42 19.55
CA GLY A 74 -5.48 7.56 20.73
C GLY A 74 -6.69 6.62 20.78
N ILE A 75 -7.34 6.37 19.65
CA ILE A 75 -8.43 5.40 19.55
C ILE A 75 -7.82 4.01 19.56
N GLU A 76 -8.31 3.15 20.44
CA GLU A 76 -7.79 1.79 20.57
C GLU A 76 -8.10 0.95 19.33
N CYS A 77 -7.04 0.41 18.75
CA CYS A 77 -7.09 -0.44 17.56
C CYS A 77 -6.45 -1.80 17.87
N PHE A 78 -6.98 -2.84 17.25
CA PHE A 78 -6.36 -4.18 17.29
C PHE A 78 -5.03 -4.19 16.51
N ASP A 79 -5.00 -3.49 15.38
CA ASP A 79 -3.82 -3.30 14.56
C ASP A 79 -4.01 -2.08 13.63
N LEU A 80 -2.91 -1.57 13.10
CA LEU A 80 -2.96 -0.57 12.03
C LEU A 80 -3.20 -1.25 10.68
N VAL A 81 -4.11 -0.70 9.90
CA VAL A 81 -4.33 -1.14 8.52
C VAL A 81 -3.44 -0.35 7.58
N ALA A 82 -2.72 -1.02 6.72
CA ALA A 82 -2.00 -0.39 5.62
C ALA A 82 -2.64 -0.78 4.28
N GLY A 83 -2.78 0.18 3.40
CA GLY A 83 -3.21 -0.05 2.03
C GLY A 83 -2.03 -0.37 1.14
N GLY A 84 -2.23 -1.28 0.18
CA GLY A 84 -1.23 -1.62 -0.85
C GLY A 84 -1.90 -1.89 -2.18
N VAL A 85 -1.19 -1.60 -3.26
CA VAL A 85 -1.64 -1.83 -4.64
C VAL A 85 -0.60 -2.64 -5.39
N ALA A 86 -1.06 -3.56 -6.22
CA ALA A 86 -0.23 -4.25 -7.20
C ALA A 86 -0.94 -4.35 -8.54
N GLY A 87 -0.20 -4.48 -9.62
CA GLY A 87 -0.71 -4.62 -10.97
C GLY A 87 0.05 -5.66 -11.78
N LEU A 88 -0.67 -6.41 -12.60
CA LEU A 88 -0.09 -7.25 -13.64
C LEU A 88 0.05 -6.42 -14.91
N ILE A 89 1.27 -6.23 -15.35
CA ILE A 89 1.61 -5.42 -16.53
C ILE A 89 2.08 -6.30 -17.69
N LEU A 90 1.75 -5.87 -18.92
CA LEU A 90 2.32 -6.46 -20.12
C LEU A 90 3.73 -5.93 -20.32
N GLU A 91 4.71 -6.83 -20.35
CA GLU A 91 6.05 -6.46 -20.84
C GLU A 91 5.98 -6.09 -22.31
N GLN A 92 6.19 -4.81 -22.59
CA GLN A 92 6.39 -4.36 -23.96
C GLN A 92 7.78 -4.83 -24.40
N GLY A 93 7.83 -5.81 -25.28
CA GLY A 93 9.08 -6.36 -25.80
C GLY A 93 9.98 -5.30 -26.42
N GLY A 94 10.97 -4.85 -25.66
CA GLY A 94 12.21 -4.27 -26.14
C GLY A 94 12.24 -2.79 -26.45
N VAL A 95 12.51 -1.95 -25.46
CA VAL A 95 13.55 -0.91 -25.58
C VAL A 95 14.39 -1.03 -24.31
N GLY A 96 15.67 -1.41 -24.48
CA GLY A 96 16.58 -1.67 -23.36
C GLY A 96 16.76 -0.43 -22.47
N HIS A 97 16.25 -0.50 -21.29
CA HIS A 97 16.79 0.22 -20.15
C HIS A 97 17.60 -0.81 -19.36
N GLU A 98 18.92 -0.67 -19.44
CA GLU A 98 19.84 -1.37 -18.55
C GLU A 98 19.60 -0.86 -17.11
N GLY A 99 18.71 -1.55 -16.41
CA GLY A 99 18.51 -1.44 -14.97
C GLY A 99 18.73 -2.81 -14.37
N GLU A 100 19.74 -2.92 -13.50
CA GLU A 100 20.12 -4.12 -12.76
C GLU A 100 18.89 -4.72 -12.07
N GLY A 101 18.29 -5.74 -12.67
CA GLY A 101 17.16 -6.49 -12.13
C GLY A 101 17.45 -7.98 -12.31
N MET A 102 17.54 -8.63 -11.19
CA MET A 102 17.70 -10.04 -10.88
C MET A 102 17.22 -10.98 -11.97
N GLU A 103 18.18 -11.62 -12.67
CA GLU A 103 17.96 -12.65 -13.66
C GLU A 103 17.34 -13.90 -13.03
N VAL A 104 16.18 -14.33 -13.48
CA VAL A 104 15.71 -15.70 -13.32
C VAL A 104 15.22 -16.21 -14.66
N GLY A 105 16.03 -17.09 -15.27
CA GLY A 105 15.57 -18.06 -16.25
C GLY A 105 15.93 -17.79 -17.70
N GLU A 106 17.11 -18.28 -18.09
CA GLU A 106 17.48 -18.59 -19.47
C GLU A 106 16.40 -19.39 -20.19
N ASN A 107 15.99 -18.94 -21.39
CA ASN A 107 15.77 -19.82 -22.51
C ASN A 107 15.99 -19.07 -23.83
N ILE A 108 17.21 -19.18 -24.33
CA ILE A 108 17.59 -18.87 -25.69
C ILE A 108 16.97 -19.94 -26.58
N CYS A 109 16.04 -19.59 -27.44
CA CYS A 109 15.59 -20.46 -28.53
C CYS A 109 15.58 -19.74 -29.87
N ASP A 110 16.20 -20.42 -30.79
CA ASP A 110 16.55 -20.16 -32.17
C ASP A 110 15.39 -19.64 -33.05
N ALA A 111 15.70 -18.67 -33.87
CA ALA A 111 14.83 -18.07 -34.86
C ALA A 111 14.64 -18.99 -36.08
N ARG A 112 13.57 -19.74 -36.13
CA ARG A 112 12.99 -20.27 -37.42
C ARG A 112 11.62 -20.92 -37.18
N HIS A 113 10.59 -20.15 -36.89
CA HIS A 113 9.17 -20.40 -37.25
C HIS A 113 8.39 -19.35 -36.52
N GLY A 114 7.42 -18.73 -37.18
CA GLY A 114 6.63 -17.60 -36.66
C GLY A 114 5.87 -17.88 -35.37
N GLU A 115 6.59 -18.14 -34.30
CA GLU A 115 6.05 -18.27 -32.95
C GLU A 115 5.71 -16.87 -32.43
N LYS A 116 4.44 -16.67 -32.15
CA LYS A 116 3.95 -15.52 -31.42
C LYS A 116 4.75 -15.44 -30.12
N LYS A 117 5.70 -14.48 -30.05
CA LYS A 117 6.45 -14.15 -28.86
C LYS A 117 5.46 -14.03 -27.70
N LYS A 118 5.45 -14.97 -26.76
CA LYS A 118 4.63 -14.87 -25.56
C LYS A 118 5.02 -13.55 -24.88
N ARG A 119 4.10 -12.62 -24.82
CA ARG A 119 4.31 -11.38 -24.07
C ARG A 119 4.41 -11.76 -22.61
N GLY A 120 5.52 -11.42 -21.97
CA GLY A 120 5.73 -11.64 -20.54
C GLY A 120 4.70 -10.85 -19.73
N ILE A 121 4.24 -11.42 -18.62
CA ILE A 121 3.43 -10.73 -17.63
C ILE A 121 4.32 -10.49 -16.42
N ALA A 122 4.57 -9.23 -16.09
CA ALA A 122 5.32 -8.82 -14.91
C ALA A 122 4.38 -8.32 -13.82
N LEU A 123 4.82 -8.41 -12.57
CA LEU A 123 4.15 -7.85 -11.41
C LEU A 123 4.77 -6.50 -11.10
N ALA A 124 3.96 -5.44 -11.05
CA ALA A 124 4.35 -4.12 -10.58
C ALA A 124 3.76 -3.87 -9.19
N LEU A 125 4.57 -3.38 -8.27
CA LEU A 125 4.14 -2.91 -6.96
C LEU A 125 3.89 -1.41 -7.07
N ASP A 126 2.73 -0.98 -6.57
CA ASP A 126 2.27 0.41 -6.59
C ASP A 126 2.41 1.07 -7.99
N PRO A 127 1.81 0.47 -9.04
CA PRO A 127 1.95 0.96 -10.40
C PRO A 127 1.32 2.35 -10.53
N SER A 128 2.08 3.31 -11.11
CA SER A 128 1.56 4.63 -11.44
C SER A 128 0.76 4.61 -12.74
N PRO A 129 -0.36 5.33 -12.82
CA PRO A 129 -1.10 5.51 -14.07
C PRO A 129 -0.28 6.24 -15.16
N THR A 130 0.81 6.92 -14.77
CA THR A 130 1.70 7.66 -15.67
C THR A 130 2.85 6.83 -16.23
N ASP A 131 3.09 5.62 -15.74
CA ASP A 131 4.22 4.77 -16.15
C ASP A 131 4.13 4.25 -17.60
N GLY A 132 2.99 4.46 -18.27
CA GLY A 132 2.80 4.05 -19.68
C GLY A 132 2.67 2.55 -19.90
N TYR A 133 2.60 1.75 -18.84
CA TYR A 133 2.37 0.31 -18.95
C TYR A 133 0.90 -0.02 -19.23
N THR A 134 0.68 -1.10 -20.00
CA THR A 134 -0.66 -1.67 -20.13
C THR A 134 -0.91 -2.59 -18.93
N ILE A 135 -1.81 -2.17 -18.04
CA ILE A 135 -2.17 -2.94 -16.85
C ILE A 135 -3.33 -3.87 -17.21
N LEU A 136 -3.12 -5.18 -17.06
CA LEU A 136 -4.11 -6.23 -17.35
C LEU A 136 -5.08 -6.41 -16.18
N ALA A 137 -4.55 -6.48 -14.99
CA ALA A 137 -5.29 -6.62 -13.76
C ALA A 137 -4.58 -5.88 -12.63
N ALA A 138 -5.33 -5.39 -11.67
CA ALA A 138 -4.81 -4.76 -10.48
C ALA A 138 -5.60 -5.18 -9.24
N ALA A 139 -4.93 -5.16 -8.09
CA ALA A 139 -5.54 -5.37 -6.79
C ALA A 139 -5.11 -4.27 -5.83
N ALA A 140 -6.07 -3.77 -5.06
CA ALA A 140 -5.85 -2.95 -3.88
C ALA A 140 -6.28 -3.75 -2.64
N VAL A 141 -5.47 -3.72 -1.60
CA VAL A 141 -5.75 -4.42 -0.35
C VAL A 141 -5.64 -3.48 0.84
N GLY A 142 -6.42 -3.75 1.89
CA GLY A 142 -6.17 -3.27 3.24
C GLY A 142 -5.66 -4.45 4.06
N TYR A 143 -4.50 -4.31 4.69
CA TYR A 143 -3.82 -5.40 5.38
C TYR A 143 -3.41 -5.03 6.79
N MET A 144 -3.72 -5.90 7.76
CA MET A 144 -3.28 -5.86 9.15
C MET A 144 -2.15 -6.84 9.37
N ALA A 145 -0.91 -6.35 9.38
CA ALA A 145 0.28 -7.19 9.40
C ALA A 145 0.47 -7.99 10.71
N ALA A 146 0.06 -7.45 11.86
CA ALA A 146 0.20 -8.15 13.14
C ALA A 146 -0.79 -9.31 13.29
N ARG A 147 -1.91 -9.27 12.56
CA ARG A 147 -2.96 -10.29 12.61
C ARG A 147 -2.96 -11.20 11.38
N ASP A 148 -2.17 -10.84 10.36
CA ASP A 148 -2.15 -11.52 9.06
C ASP A 148 -3.57 -11.59 8.45
N GLU A 149 -4.31 -10.47 8.50
CA GLU A 149 -5.69 -10.37 8.03
C GLU A 149 -5.85 -9.32 6.94
N LEU A 150 -6.55 -9.67 5.88
CA LEU A 150 -7.03 -8.72 4.87
C LEU A 150 -8.36 -8.12 5.33
N THR A 151 -8.41 -6.80 5.41
CA THR A 151 -9.63 -6.06 5.76
C THR A 151 -10.41 -5.65 4.53
N LEU A 152 -9.71 -5.42 3.41
CA LEU A 152 -10.26 -5.08 2.12
C LEU A 152 -9.51 -5.82 1.03
N VAL A 153 -10.23 -6.31 0.03
CA VAL A 153 -9.70 -6.78 -1.25
C VAL A 153 -10.56 -6.19 -2.36
N TRP A 154 -9.95 -5.41 -3.22
CA TRP A 154 -10.59 -4.85 -4.40
C TRP A 154 -9.75 -5.15 -5.63
N THR A 155 -10.29 -5.98 -6.52
CA THR A 155 -9.62 -6.40 -7.75
C THR A 155 -10.35 -5.87 -8.97
N LYS A 156 -9.61 -5.54 -10.03
CA LYS A 156 -10.15 -5.07 -11.30
C LYS A 156 -9.26 -5.57 -12.45
N GLY A 157 -9.87 -5.89 -13.56
CA GLY A 157 -9.16 -6.32 -14.77
C GLY A 157 -9.51 -7.73 -15.21
N SER A 158 -8.78 -8.23 -16.20
CA SER A 158 -8.97 -9.56 -16.78
C SER A 158 -7.71 -10.38 -16.56
N MET A 159 -7.84 -11.47 -15.88
CA MET A 159 -6.79 -12.50 -15.78
C MET A 159 -6.86 -13.40 -17.00
N GLY A 160 -5.70 -13.85 -17.49
CA GLY A 160 -5.59 -14.62 -18.73
C GLY A 160 -6.49 -15.84 -18.76
N ARG A 161 -7.09 -16.11 -19.92
CA ARG A 161 -8.01 -17.23 -20.14
C ARG A 161 -7.31 -18.58 -20.35
N GLU A 162 -6.00 -18.58 -20.54
CA GLU A 162 -5.23 -19.79 -20.88
C GLU A 162 -4.29 -20.14 -19.74
N GLY A 163 -4.72 -21.05 -18.90
CA GLY A 163 -3.93 -21.58 -17.79
C GLY A 163 -4.32 -20.95 -16.46
N ASP A 164 -3.89 -21.47 -15.45
CA ASP A 164 -4.09 -21.28 -14.04
C ASP A 164 -4.26 -19.80 -13.56
N GLY A 165 -5.40 -19.18 -13.86
CA GLY A 165 -5.74 -17.83 -13.39
C GLY A 165 -5.71 -17.68 -11.85
N THR A 166 -5.58 -18.79 -11.12
CA THR A 166 -5.37 -18.84 -9.67
C THR A 166 -3.97 -18.34 -9.31
N ASP A 167 -2.93 -18.78 -10.05
CA ASP A 167 -1.54 -18.34 -9.79
C ASP A 167 -1.35 -16.85 -10.04
N GLU A 168 -2.01 -16.29 -11.07
CA GLU A 168 -1.95 -14.86 -11.36
C GLU A 168 -2.64 -14.03 -10.26
N MET A 169 -3.78 -14.51 -9.75
CA MET A 169 -4.49 -13.88 -8.65
C MET A 169 -3.67 -13.92 -7.37
N GLU A 170 -3.09 -15.07 -7.04
CA GLU A 170 -2.25 -15.24 -5.86
C GLU A 170 -1.05 -14.30 -5.92
N ARG A 171 -0.31 -14.29 -7.03
CA ARG A 171 0.81 -13.35 -7.25
C ARG A 171 0.39 -11.89 -7.12
N LEU A 172 -0.79 -11.54 -7.62
CA LEU A 172 -1.31 -10.18 -7.55
C LEU A 172 -1.63 -9.78 -6.12
N LEU A 173 -2.29 -10.65 -5.36
CA LEU A 173 -2.60 -10.41 -3.95
C LEU A 173 -1.34 -10.37 -3.09
N ASP A 174 -0.40 -11.27 -3.29
CA ASP A 174 0.88 -11.28 -2.59
C ASP A 174 1.67 -9.99 -2.85
N GLY A 175 1.68 -9.52 -4.10
CA GLY A 175 2.28 -8.23 -4.44
C GLY A 175 1.63 -7.06 -3.70
N ALA A 176 0.31 -7.02 -3.64
CA ALA A 176 -0.42 -5.96 -2.93
C ALA A 176 -0.17 -6.03 -1.40
N ILE A 177 -0.04 -7.23 -0.82
CA ILE A 177 0.32 -7.43 0.60
C ILE A 177 1.75 -6.95 0.85
N ILE A 178 2.70 -7.23 -0.05
CA ILE A 178 4.08 -6.74 0.05
C ILE A 178 4.11 -5.20 0.02
N ALA A 179 3.36 -4.58 -0.89
CA ALA A 179 3.23 -3.13 -0.95
C ALA A 179 2.63 -2.57 0.35
N ALA A 180 1.54 -3.14 0.87
CA ALA A 180 0.93 -2.75 2.14
C ALA A 180 1.90 -2.89 3.32
N THR A 181 2.67 -3.97 3.36
CA THR A 181 3.67 -4.21 4.41
C THR A 181 4.76 -3.14 4.39
N SER A 182 5.21 -2.73 3.22
CA SER A 182 6.19 -1.66 3.06
C SER A 182 5.66 -0.31 3.57
N VAL A 183 4.41 0.03 3.22
CA VAL A 183 3.72 1.23 3.74
C VAL A 183 3.58 1.15 5.27
N ARG A 184 3.25 -0.03 5.81
CA ARG A 184 3.14 -0.25 7.26
C ARG A 184 4.42 0.07 8.01
N LEU A 185 5.58 -0.27 7.47
CA LEU A 185 6.87 0.05 8.11
C LEU A 185 7.05 1.56 8.24
N VAL A 186 6.72 2.32 7.22
CA VAL A 186 6.80 3.79 7.23
C VAL A 186 5.83 4.38 8.26
N ILE A 187 4.58 3.90 8.29
CA ILE A 187 3.58 4.36 9.26
C ILE A 187 4.04 4.08 10.69
N ASN A 188 4.56 2.89 10.96
CA ASN A 188 5.06 2.51 12.29
C ASN A 188 6.14 3.46 12.78
N GLU A 189 7.11 3.83 11.93
CA GLU A 189 8.16 4.78 12.30
C GLU A 189 7.58 6.18 12.55
N ALA A 190 6.66 6.65 11.70
CA ALA A 190 6.03 7.96 11.88
C ALA A 190 5.21 8.04 13.19
N VAL A 191 4.40 7.02 13.48
CA VAL A 191 3.63 6.94 14.74
C VAL A 191 4.57 6.88 15.96
N LYS A 192 5.63 6.09 15.88
CA LYS A 192 6.63 5.99 16.94
C LYS A 192 7.34 7.32 17.20
N GLU A 193 7.76 8.03 16.16
CA GLU A 193 8.36 9.36 16.31
C GLU A 193 7.38 10.34 16.96
N ARG A 194 6.12 10.33 16.55
CA ARG A 194 5.08 11.18 17.12
C ARG A 194 4.86 10.90 18.61
N LEU A 195 4.78 9.63 18.99
CA LEU A 195 4.65 9.23 20.40
C LEU A 195 5.86 9.65 21.23
N LEU A 196 7.08 9.50 20.70
CA LEU A 196 8.31 9.92 21.37
C LEU A 196 8.36 11.43 21.59
N LEU A 197 7.89 12.23 20.61
CA LEU A 197 7.79 13.68 20.75
C LEU A 197 6.78 14.05 21.86
N GLY A 198 5.60 13.44 21.87
CA GLY A 198 4.61 13.68 22.91
C GLY A 198 5.11 13.31 24.31
N LEU A 199 5.84 12.20 24.45
CA LEU A 199 6.45 11.79 25.72
C LEU A 199 7.55 12.75 26.18
N LYS A 200 8.33 13.34 25.26
CA LYS A 200 9.31 14.40 25.57
C LYS A 200 8.65 15.67 26.06
N GLU A 201 7.57 16.10 25.39
CA GLU A 201 6.79 17.29 25.78
C GLU A 201 6.17 17.12 27.17
N MET A 202 5.76 15.90 27.54
CA MET A 202 5.27 15.57 28.87
C MET A 202 6.38 15.40 29.92
N GLY A 203 7.66 15.52 29.56
CA GLY A 203 8.79 15.34 30.48
C GLY A 203 9.06 13.91 30.94
N LEU A 204 8.41 12.91 30.29
CA LEU A 204 8.53 11.50 30.65
C LEU A 204 9.77 10.82 30.05
N VAL A 205 10.36 11.40 29.03
CA VAL A 205 11.60 10.94 28.37
C VAL A 205 12.57 12.12 28.30
N GLY A 206 13.57 12.18 29.16
CA GLY A 206 14.57 13.25 29.07
C GLY A 206 15.23 13.67 30.38
N GLY A 207 15.17 12.86 31.42
CA GLY A 207 15.85 13.15 32.68
C GLY A 207 16.97 12.17 33.00
N LYS A 208 18.18 12.41 32.51
CA LYS A 208 19.44 12.24 33.23
C LYS A 208 20.66 12.38 32.32
N ALA A 209 21.17 13.57 32.22
CA ALA A 209 22.59 13.80 32.02
C ALA A 209 22.96 15.11 32.73
N GLY A 210 22.86 15.12 34.03
CA GLY A 210 23.42 16.14 34.90
C GLY A 210 24.32 15.43 35.89
N GLY A 211 25.48 14.96 35.44
CA GLY A 211 26.56 14.54 36.31
C GLY A 211 27.06 15.75 37.08
N SER A 212 26.76 15.80 38.36
CA SER A 212 27.38 16.67 39.33
C SER A 212 28.81 16.16 39.56
N ASP A 213 29.77 16.73 38.83
CA ASP A 213 31.16 16.73 39.24
C ASP A 213 31.30 17.73 40.38
N GLY A 214 31.18 17.19 41.58
CA GLY A 214 31.55 17.87 42.81
C GLY A 214 33.05 17.87 42.95
N ASP A 215 33.74 18.89 42.44
CA ASP A 215 35.12 19.25 42.78
C ASP A 215 35.16 19.58 44.26
N ARG A 216 35.61 18.63 45.05
CA ARG A 216 36.02 18.83 46.46
C ARG A 216 37.51 19.06 46.44
N ALA A 217 37.91 20.29 46.23
CA ALA A 217 39.25 20.75 46.53
C ALA A 217 39.42 20.79 48.07
N MET A 218 40.29 19.95 48.59
CA MET A 218 40.89 20.09 49.93
C MET A 218 42.08 21.03 49.81
N GLY A 219 42.01 22.13 50.51
CA GLY A 219 43.15 22.92 51.00
C GLY A 219 43.33 22.70 52.49
#